data_0d2dd08a12f272130c503b7f47d93b66
#
_entry.id   0d2dd08a12f272130c503b7f47d93b66
#
_cell.length_a   1.000
_cell.length_b   1.000
_cell.length_c   1.000
_cell.angle_alpha   90.00
_cell.angle_beta   90.00
_cell.angle_gamma   90.00
#
_symmetry.space_group_name_H-M   'P 1'
#
loop_
_entity.id
_entity.type
_entity.pdbx_description
1 polymer ?
#
loop_
_entity_poly.entity_id
_entity_poly.type
_entity_poly.pdbx_seq_one_letter_code
_entity_poly.pdbx_strand_id
1 'polypeptide(L)'
;MKKIFLISIIGLLISCKTTQETQEVSKQTIATILDNWHKAASEANYNDFFNAMADESVFIGTDATENWNKKDFQTYAKPHFDKGKAWSFKAIERNIYISNDQKTVWFDELLDTQMKICRGSGVLIFEKGSWKIKHYVLSMTIPNQISKDVIPLKTPIDDKITRQKKK
;
A
#
# COMPACT_ATOMS: atom_id res chain seq x y z
N MET A 1 -23.04 -32.82 -71.35
CA MET A 1 -23.32 -31.56 -70.62
C MET A 1 -23.09 -31.81 -69.15
N LYS A 2 -21.89 -31.46 -68.66
CA LYS A 2 -21.48 -31.62 -67.20
C LYS A 2 -21.83 -30.33 -66.50
N LYS A 3 -22.73 -30.37 -65.53
CA LYS A 3 -23.04 -29.26 -64.64
C LYS A 3 -22.05 -29.27 -63.46
N ILE A 4 -21.20 -28.23 -63.37
CA ILE A 4 -20.27 -27.99 -62.24
C ILE A 4 -21.06 -27.26 -61.16
N PHE A 5 -21.19 -27.91 -59.99
CA PHE A 5 -21.79 -27.31 -58.80
C PHE A 5 -20.71 -26.61 -58.00
N LEU A 6 -20.74 -25.29 -57.97
CA LEU A 6 -19.80 -24.47 -57.18
C LEU A 6 -20.38 -24.35 -55.77
N ILE A 7 -19.77 -25.06 -54.80
CA ILE A 7 -20.12 -24.95 -53.38
C ILE A 7 -19.29 -23.79 -52.79
N SER A 8 -19.99 -22.69 -52.51
CA SER A 8 -19.40 -21.54 -51.81
C SER A 8 -19.42 -21.83 -50.32
N ILE A 9 -18.22 -22.08 -49.73
CA ILE A 9 -18.06 -22.21 -48.30
C ILE A 9 -17.89 -20.81 -47.71
N ILE A 10 -18.94 -20.29 -47.09
CA ILE A 10 -18.93 -19.07 -46.29
C ILE A 10 -18.35 -19.43 -44.90
N GLY A 11 -17.07 -19.12 -44.68
CA GLY A 11 -16.47 -19.24 -43.40
C GLY A 11 -16.97 -18.18 -42.43
N LEU A 12 -17.79 -18.57 -41.45
CA LEU A 12 -18.18 -17.74 -40.31
C LEU A 12 -16.94 -17.58 -39.37
N LEU A 13 -16.28 -16.44 -39.47
CA LEU A 13 -15.32 -16.01 -38.46
C LEU A 13 -16.08 -15.60 -37.21
N ILE A 14 -16.22 -16.53 -36.26
CA ILE A 14 -16.66 -16.24 -34.90
C ILE A 14 -15.48 -15.56 -34.19
N SER A 15 -15.49 -14.22 -34.24
CA SER A 15 -14.58 -13.41 -33.42
C SER A 15 -15.02 -13.51 -31.94
N CYS A 16 -14.46 -14.44 -31.20
CA CYS A 16 -14.56 -14.44 -29.75
C CYS A 16 -13.88 -13.16 -29.22
N LYS A 17 -14.65 -12.10 -29.03
CA LYS A 17 -14.24 -11.02 -28.13
C LYS A 17 -14.23 -11.60 -26.72
N THR A 18 -13.05 -11.98 -26.23
CA THR A 18 -12.85 -12.23 -24.81
C THR A 18 -13.04 -10.89 -24.09
N THR A 19 -14.27 -10.64 -23.64
CA THR A 19 -14.53 -9.56 -22.69
C THR A 19 -13.82 -10.00 -21.41
N GLN A 20 -12.63 -9.46 -21.16
CA GLN A 20 -12.02 -9.54 -19.84
C GLN A 20 -12.99 -8.77 -18.94
N GLU A 21 -13.85 -9.50 -18.21
CA GLU A 21 -14.57 -8.93 -17.08
C GLU A 21 -13.50 -8.37 -16.14
N THR A 22 -13.33 -7.07 -16.15
CA THR A 22 -12.57 -6.37 -15.12
C THR A 22 -13.38 -6.58 -13.84
N GLN A 23 -12.99 -7.56 -13.05
CA GLN A 23 -13.60 -7.83 -11.75
C GLN A 23 -13.48 -6.54 -10.93
N GLU A 24 -14.63 -5.93 -10.63
CA GLU A 24 -14.70 -4.70 -9.86
C GLU A 24 -14.03 -4.92 -8.51
N VAL A 25 -13.01 -4.09 -8.20
CA VAL A 25 -12.30 -4.22 -6.94
C VAL A 25 -13.22 -3.79 -5.79
N SER A 26 -13.34 -4.62 -4.78
CA SER A 26 -14.13 -4.29 -3.59
C SER A 26 -13.26 -3.68 -2.49
N LYS A 27 -13.86 -2.81 -1.67
CA LYS A 27 -13.20 -2.30 -0.46
C LYS A 27 -12.76 -3.43 0.46
N GLN A 28 -13.51 -4.52 0.53
CA GLN A 28 -13.17 -5.70 1.32
C GLN A 28 -11.90 -6.39 0.81
N THR A 29 -11.71 -6.49 -0.51
CA THR A 29 -10.47 -7.04 -1.09
C THR A 29 -9.26 -6.22 -0.65
N ILE A 30 -9.37 -4.89 -0.74
CA ILE A 30 -8.28 -3.99 -0.31
C ILE A 30 -8.03 -4.07 1.20
N ALA A 31 -9.09 -4.11 2.01
CA ALA A 31 -8.97 -4.29 3.46
C ALA A 31 -8.20 -5.57 3.81
N THR A 32 -8.52 -6.68 3.15
CA THR A 32 -7.83 -7.97 3.34
C THR A 32 -6.35 -7.90 2.97
N ILE A 33 -5.99 -7.19 1.88
CA ILE A 33 -4.59 -6.99 1.48
C ILE A 33 -3.83 -6.22 2.56
N LEU A 34 -4.40 -5.14 3.09
CA LEU A 34 -3.79 -4.34 4.15
C LEU A 34 -3.67 -5.11 5.47
N ASP A 35 -4.68 -5.89 5.84
CA ASP A 35 -4.64 -6.74 7.04
C ASP A 35 -3.54 -7.80 6.93
N ASN A 36 -3.41 -8.46 5.79
CA ASN A 36 -2.35 -9.43 5.53
C ASN A 36 -0.97 -8.77 5.56
N TRP A 37 -0.85 -7.55 5.06
CA TRP A 37 0.39 -6.78 5.10
C TRP A 37 0.82 -6.45 6.53
N HIS A 38 -0.09 -5.96 7.37
CA HIS A 38 0.18 -5.72 8.79
C HIS A 38 0.48 -7.03 9.55
N LYS A 39 -0.24 -8.10 9.23
CA LYS A 39 0.02 -9.43 9.79
C LYS A 39 1.41 -9.92 9.44
N ALA A 40 1.85 -9.78 8.20
CA ALA A 40 3.19 -10.19 7.77
C ALA A 40 4.30 -9.49 8.59
N ALA A 41 4.13 -8.20 8.93
CA ALA A 41 5.07 -7.51 9.83
C ALA A 41 5.05 -8.09 11.25
N SER A 42 3.87 -8.36 11.81
CA SER A 42 3.73 -8.89 13.18
C SER A 42 4.28 -10.31 13.33
N GLU A 43 4.25 -11.10 12.26
CA GLU A 43 4.76 -12.48 12.19
C GLU A 43 6.19 -12.55 11.63
N ALA A 44 6.84 -11.41 11.41
CA ALA A 44 8.17 -11.30 10.82
C ALA A 44 8.31 -12.01 9.46
N ASN A 45 7.20 -12.09 8.70
CA ASN A 45 7.22 -12.62 7.34
C ASN A 45 7.72 -11.54 6.36
N TYR A 46 9.04 -11.43 6.24
CA TYR A 46 9.73 -10.44 5.43
C TYR A 46 9.29 -10.49 3.96
N ASN A 47 9.18 -11.69 3.40
CA ASN A 47 8.86 -11.86 1.99
C ASN A 47 7.43 -11.38 1.67
N ASP A 48 6.45 -11.80 2.44
CA ASP A 48 5.06 -11.39 2.22
C ASP A 48 4.88 -9.89 2.44
N PHE A 49 5.55 -9.33 3.45
CA PHE A 49 5.52 -7.90 3.71
C PHE A 49 6.03 -7.09 2.51
N PHE A 50 7.22 -7.39 2.00
CA PHE A 50 7.82 -6.64 0.89
C PHE A 50 7.25 -7.02 -0.48
N ASN A 51 6.72 -8.22 -0.65
CA ASN A 51 6.00 -8.60 -1.88
C ASN A 51 4.65 -7.88 -2.04
N ALA A 52 4.02 -7.45 -0.95
CA ALA A 52 2.83 -6.60 -1.01
C ALA A 52 3.11 -5.17 -1.48
N MET A 53 4.36 -4.72 -1.43
CA MET A 53 4.80 -3.38 -1.85
C MET A 53 5.22 -3.39 -3.32
N ALA A 54 4.87 -2.32 -4.06
CA ALA A 54 5.36 -2.09 -5.42
C ALA A 54 6.89 -1.91 -5.45
N ASP A 55 7.53 -2.20 -6.60
CA ASP A 55 8.99 -2.08 -6.72
C ASP A 55 9.49 -0.65 -6.48
N GLU A 56 8.74 0.35 -6.96
CA GLU A 56 9.01 1.77 -6.76
C GLU A 56 8.15 2.38 -5.65
N SER A 57 7.90 1.62 -4.58
CA SER A 57 7.11 2.12 -3.45
C SER A 57 7.93 3.02 -2.54
N VAL A 58 7.21 3.89 -1.85
CA VAL A 58 7.75 4.79 -0.82
C VAL A 58 7.09 4.47 0.51
N PHE A 59 7.90 4.32 1.56
CA PHE A 59 7.45 4.21 2.93
C PHE A 59 7.96 5.41 3.72
N ILE A 60 7.06 6.14 4.37
CA ILE A 60 7.38 7.26 5.25
C ILE A 60 7.03 6.82 6.68
N GLY A 61 8.05 6.77 7.52
CA GLY A 61 7.88 6.39 8.92
C GLY A 61 7.49 7.56 9.82
N THR A 62 7.55 7.32 11.12
CA THR A 62 7.05 8.27 12.13
C THR A 62 8.02 9.41 12.43
N ASP A 63 9.29 9.29 12.07
CA ASP A 63 10.30 10.35 12.21
C ASP A 63 10.41 11.16 10.91
N ALA A 64 10.65 12.47 11.04
CA ALA A 64 10.75 13.38 9.89
C ALA A 64 11.92 13.06 8.94
N THR A 65 12.86 12.22 9.34
CA THR A 65 13.99 11.74 8.51
C THR A 65 13.70 10.42 7.80
N GLU A 66 12.61 9.76 8.14
CA GLU A 66 12.25 8.44 7.66
C GLU A 66 11.42 8.53 6.37
N ASN A 67 12.10 8.60 5.24
CA ASN A 67 11.50 8.56 3.92
C ASN A 67 12.32 7.63 3.03
N TRP A 68 11.84 6.40 2.84
CA TRP A 68 12.56 5.35 2.16
C TRP A 68 11.89 4.92 0.86
N ASN A 69 12.68 4.69 -0.18
CA ASN A 69 12.29 3.79 -1.25
C ASN A 69 12.28 2.33 -0.73
N LYS A 70 11.70 1.42 -1.50
CA LYS A 70 11.55 0.00 -1.08
C LYS A 70 12.88 -0.64 -0.68
N LYS A 71 13.95 -0.41 -1.45
CA LYS A 71 15.27 -1.03 -1.20
C LYS A 71 15.89 -0.55 0.10
N ASP A 72 15.83 0.75 0.36
CA ASP A 72 16.36 1.33 1.60
C ASP A 72 15.52 0.89 2.79
N PHE A 73 14.20 0.82 2.64
CA PHE A 73 13.31 0.30 3.67
C PHE A 73 13.56 -1.19 3.95
N GLN A 74 13.83 -2.01 2.94
CA GLN A 74 14.23 -3.40 3.12
C GLN A 74 15.51 -3.52 3.96
N THR A 75 16.50 -2.68 3.70
CA THR A 75 17.77 -2.65 4.46
C THR A 75 17.53 -2.26 5.91
N TYR A 76 16.74 -1.23 6.16
CA TYR A 76 16.37 -0.78 7.50
C TYR A 76 15.56 -1.84 8.27
N ALA A 77 14.58 -2.44 7.62
CA ALA A 77 13.64 -3.37 8.25
C ALA A 77 14.24 -4.76 8.54
N LYS A 78 15.20 -5.22 7.72
CA LYS A 78 15.75 -6.58 7.80
C LYS A 78 16.14 -7.01 9.20
N PRO A 79 16.92 -6.24 9.99
CA PRO A 79 17.28 -6.63 11.35
C PRO A 79 16.10 -6.78 12.32
N HIS A 80 15.00 -6.07 12.08
CA HIS A 80 13.78 -6.18 12.88
C HIS A 80 13.03 -7.49 12.57
N PHE A 81 12.90 -7.83 11.29
CA PHE A 81 12.30 -9.10 10.86
C PHE A 81 13.14 -10.30 11.32
N ASP A 82 14.45 -10.22 11.27
CA ASP A 82 15.35 -11.31 11.69
C ASP A 82 15.25 -11.64 13.20
N LYS A 83 14.75 -10.71 14.02
CA LYS A 83 14.46 -10.92 15.44
C LYS A 83 13.12 -11.67 15.68
N GLY A 84 12.41 -12.06 14.64
CA GLY A 84 11.15 -12.81 14.73
C GLY A 84 9.91 -11.98 15.03
N LYS A 85 10.03 -10.66 15.13
CA LYS A 85 8.91 -9.71 15.26
C LYS A 85 9.36 -8.32 14.85
N ALA A 86 8.79 -7.79 13.78
CA ALA A 86 9.14 -6.44 13.33
C ALA A 86 8.32 -5.37 14.08
N TRP A 87 7.06 -5.21 13.75
CA TRP A 87 6.11 -4.30 14.40
C TRP A 87 4.69 -4.88 14.35
N SER A 88 3.83 -4.38 15.21
CA SER A 88 2.45 -4.85 15.29
C SER A 88 1.51 -3.66 15.12
N PHE A 89 0.70 -3.71 14.07
CA PHE A 89 -0.32 -2.73 13.76
C PHE A 89 -1.67 -3.42 13.61
N LYS A 90 -2.65 -2.97 14.38
CA LYS A 90 -4.02 -3.47 14.33
C LYS A 90 -4.93 -2.32 13.92
N ALA A 91 -5.55 -2.41 12.75
CA ALA A 91 -6.51 -1.41 12.31
C ALA A 91 -7.74 -1.42 13.23
N ILE A 92 -8.09 -0.25 13.77
CA ILE A 92 -9.30 0.01 14.55
C ILE A 92 -10.34 0.78 13.76
N GLU A 93 -9.92 1.50 12.72
CA GLU A 93 -10.75 2.18 11.74
C GLU A 93 -10.01 2.19 10.40
N ARG A 94 -10.72 2.04 9.28
CA ARG A 94 -10.13 2.15 7.94
C ARG A 94 -11.15 2.68 6.95
N ASN A 95 -10.76 3.70 6.21
CA ASN A 95 -11.52 4.27 5.11
C ASN A 95 -10.82 3.97 3.80
N ILE A 96 -11.54 3.43 2.82
CA ILE A 96 -10.99 3.01 1.52
C ILE A 96 -11.78 3.71 0.42
N TYR A 97 -11.04 4.31 -0.51
CA TYR A 97 -11.54 5.06 -1.65
C TYR A 97 -10.95 4.48 -2.93
N ILE A 98 -11.79 4.21 -3.92
CA ILE A 98 -11.40 3.56 -5.17
C ILE A 98 -11.57 4.57 -6.30
N SER A 99 -10.56 4.71 -7.18
CA SER A 99 -10.63 5.57 -8.35
C SER A 99 -11.67 5.07 -9.37
N ASN A 100 -12.17 5.96 -10.21
CA ASN A 100 -13.18 5.62 -11.23
C ASN A 100 -12.69 4.57 -12.24
N ASP A 101 -11.38 4.55 -12.53
CA ASP A 101 -10.76 3.55 -13.41
C ASP A 101 -10.44 2.23 -12.71
N GLN A 102 -10.70 2.15 -11.40
CA GLN A 102 -10.46 0.99 -10.54
C GLN A 102 -9.01 0.46 -10.56
N LYS A 103 -8.03 1.33 -10.83
CA LYS A 103 -6.60 0.97 -10.86
C LYS A 103 -5.81 1.60 -9.74
N THR A 104 -6.39 2.55 -9.03
CA THR A 104 -5.79 3.25 -7.90
C THR A 104 -6.75 3.26 -6.72
N VAL A 105 -6.22 2.96 -5.56
CA VAL A 105 -6.94 3.04 -4.28
C VAL A 105 -6.13 3.90 -3.34
N TRP A 106 -6.78 4.80 -2.61
CA TRP A 106 -6.18 5.47 -1.46
C TRP A 106 -6.97 5.13 -0.21
N PHE A 107 -6.30 5.19 0.92
CA PHE A 107 -6.91 4.85 2.20
C PHE A 107 -6.28 5.63 3.33
N ASP A 108 -6.99 5.71 4.43
CA ASP A 108 -6.49 6.07 5.74
C ASP A 108 -6.96 5.07 6.78
N GLU A 109 -6.20 4.96 7.87
CA GLU A 109 -6.53 4.05 8.96
C GLU A 109 -6.05 4.58 10.31
N LEU A 110 -6.78 4.28 11.37
CA LEU A 110 -6.30 4.38 12.74
C LEU A 110 -5.82 3.02 13.18
N LEU A 111 -4.64 2.99 13.78
CA LEU A 111 -3.94 1.77 14.18
C LEU A 111 -3.67 1.78 15.67
N ASP A 112 -4.01 0.66 16.34
CA ASP A 112 -3.46 0.35 17.66
C ASP A 112 -2.08 -0.27 17.46
N THR A 113 -1.06 0.37 18.06
CA THR A 113 0.34 0.00 17.89
C THR A 113 1.08 0.01 19.23
N GLN A 114 2.33 -0.45 19.23
CA GLN A 114 3.23 -0.28 20.38
C GLN A 114 3.50 1.20 20.73
N MET A 115 3.24 2.13 19.80
CA MET A 115 3.34 3.60 19.99
C MET A 115 1.99 4.22 20.34
N LYS A 116 0.98 3.40 20.71
CA LYS A 116 -0.43 3.77 20.88
C LYS A 116 -1.07 4.12 19.53
N ILE A 117 -2.04 5.04 19.51
CA ILE A 117 -2.78 5.37 18.29
C ILE A 117 -1.85 6.04 17.27
N CYS A 118 -1.70 5.39 16.13
CA CYS A 118 -1.07 5.94 14.95
C CYS A 118 -2.08 6.13 13.83
N ARG A 119 -1.77 6.99 12.87
CA ARG A 119 -2.50 7.11 11.61
C ARG A 119 -1.63 6.56 10.51
N GLY A 120 -2.17 5.56 9.79
CA GLY A 120 -1.65 5.12 8.52
C GLY A 120 -2.43 5.76 7.39
N SER A 121 -1.79 6.07 6.28
CA SER A 121 -2.45 6.40 5.02
C SER A 121 -1.60 5.96 3.85
N GLY A 122 -2.24 5.68 2.72
CA GLY A 122 -1.46 5.18 1.60
C GLY A 122 -2.23 5.07 0.30
N VAL A 123 -1.51 4.60 -0.70
CA VAL A 123 -2.00 4.36 -2.06
C VAL A 123 -1.63 2.96 -2.49
N LEU A 124 -2.61 2.22 -3.01
CA LEU A 124 -2.38 1.00 -3.76
C LEU A 124 -2.63 1.24 -5.25
N ILE A 125 -1.87 0.52 -6.07
CA ILE A 125 -2.05 0.49 -7.52
C ILE A 125 -2.24 -0.95 -7.98
N PHE A 126 -3.03 -1.13 -9.05
CA PHE A 126 -3.15 -2.42 -9.72
C PHE A 126 -2.10 -2.49 -10.82
N GLU A 127 -1.09 -3.32 -10.63
CA GLU A 127 -0.01 -3.53 -11.59
C GLU A 127 0.34 -5.01 -11.74
N LYS A 128 0.69 -5.44 -12.94
CA LYS A 128 1.10 -6.83 -13.24
C LYS A 128 0.12 -7.89 -12.70
N GLY A 129 -1.19 -7.58 -12.74
CA GLY A 129 -2.26 -8.49 -12.30
C GLY A 129 -2.48 -8.56 -10.78
N SER A 130 -1.89 -7.69 -9.98
CA SER A 130 -2.06 -7.66 -8.53
C SER A 130 -2.09 -6.25 -7.95
N TRP A 131 -2.73 -6.11 -6.79
CA TRP A 131 -2.70 -4.87 -6.02
C TRP A 131 -1.39 -4.78 -5.24
N LYS A 132 -0.73 -3.62 -5.31
CA LYS A 132 0.53 -3.34 -4.62
C LYS A 132 0.46 -2.01 -3.88
N ILE A 133 1.04 -1.96 -2.68
CA ILE A 133 1.19 -0.72 -1.93
C ILE A 133 2.27 0.12 -2.60
N LYS A 134 1.87 1.27 -3.14
CA LYS A 134 2.75 2.21 -3.84
C LYS A 134 3.30 3.29 -2.92
N HIS A 135 2.52 3.71 -1.95
CA HIS A 135 2.88 4.74 -1.00
C HIS A 135 2.24 4.45 0.35
N TYR A 136 2.99 4.63 1.43
CA TYR A 136 2.47 4.53 2.79
C TYR A 136 3.12 5.56 3.69
N VAL A 137 2.31 6.18 4.53
CA VAL A 137 2.74 7.12 5.58
C VAL A 137 2.22 6.63 6.91
N LEU A 138 3.10 6.53 7.89
CA LEU A 138 2.76 6.26 9.28
C LEU A 138 3.07 7.48 10.14
N SER A 139 2.13 7.91 10.96
CA SER A 139 2.31 9.04 11.87
C SER A 139 1.78 8.72 13.26
N MET A 140 2.51 9.09 14.30
CA MET A 140 1.98 9.10 15.65
C MET A 140 0.93 10.19 15.78
N THR A 141 -0.25 9.87 16.31
CA THR A 141 -1.27 10.89 16.59
C THR A 141 -1.04 11.49 17.97
N ILE A 142 -1.14 12.82 18.05
CA ILE A 142 -1.02 13.54 19.31
C ILE A 142 -2.41 14.05 19.68
N PRO A 143 -2.99 13.64 20.84
CA PRO A 143 -4.25 14.20 21.31
C PRO A 143 -4.14 15.71 21.51
N ASN A 144 -5.16 16.46 21.09
CA ASN A 144 -5.16 17.92 21.19
C ASN A 144 -4.96 18.42 22.62
N GLN A 145 -5.41 17.65 23.63
CA GLN A 145 -5.29 17.98 25.05
C GLN A 145 -3.85 18.12 25.53
N ILE A 146 -2.91 17.37 24.91
CA ILE A 146 -1.50 17.37 25.30
C ILE A 146 -0.56 18.00 24.26
N SER A 147 -1.11 18.54 23.18
CA SER A 147 -0.30 19.09 22.07
C SER A 147 0.63 20.22 22.56
N LYS A 148 0.16 21.05 23.52
CA LYS A 148 0.95 22.13 24.11
C LYS A 148 2.16 21.65 24.90
N ASP A 149 2.11 20.43 25.45
CA ASP A 149 3.22 19.81 26.19
C ASP A 149 4.21 19.14 25.23
N VAL A 150 3.71 18.58 24.13
CA VAL A 150 4.55 17.89 23.13
C VAL A 150 5.33 18.86 22.25
N ILE A 151 4.74 20.01 21.86
CA ILE A 151 5.39 20.99 20.97
C ILE A 151 6.76 21.45 21.52
N PRO A 152 6.91 21.88 22.79
CA PRO A 152 8.20 22.28 23.33
C PRO A 152 9.25 21.16 23.31
N LEU A 153 8.81 19.91 23.52
CA LEU A 153 9.72 18.74 23.54
C LEU A 153 10.32 18.46 22.16
N LYS A 154 9.54 18.62 21.11
CA LYS A 154 10.00 18.36 19.73
C LYS A 154 10.69 19.58 19.08
N THR A 155 10.39 20.80 19.50
CA THR A 155 10.88 22.05 18.87
C THR A 155 12.39 22.07 18.63
N PRO A 156 13.28 21.73 19.58
CA PRO A 156 14.73 21.77 19.33
C PRO A 156 15.19 20.83 18.21
N ILE A 157 14.55 19.67 18.10
CA ILE A 157 14.85 18.66 17.09
C ILE A 157 14.32 19.11 15.73
N ASP A 158 13.05 19.50 15.68
CA ASP A 158 12.38 19.94 14.46
C ASP A 158 13.06 21.18 13.84
N ASP A 159 13.45 22.15 14.67
CA ASP A 159 14.16 23.34 14.22
C ASP A 159 15.52 23.01 13.60
N LYS A 160 16.23 22.02 14.13
CA LYS A 160 17.48 21.53 13.54
C LYS A 160 17.23 20.92 12.17
N ILE A 161 16.23 20.04 12.04
CA ILE A 161 15.85 19.40 10.77
C ILE A 161 15.41 20.47 9.77
N THR A 162 14.57 21.42 10.19
CA THR A 162 14.09 22.51 9.33
C THR A 162 15.23 23.35 8.76
N ARG A 163 16.24 23.68 9.59
CA ARG A 163 17.42 24.40 9.11
C ARG A 163 18.27 23.59 8.14
N GLN A 164 18.34 22.28 8.28
CA GLN A 164 19.06 21.40 7.36
C GLN A 164 18.38 21.28 5.99
N LYS A 165 17.06 21.20 5.99
CA LYS A 165 16.22 21.06 4.75
C LYS A 165 16.09 22.34 3.95
N LYS A 166 16.35 23.52 4.54
CA LYS A 166 16.31 24.84 3.87
C LYS A 166 17.62 25.24 3.20
N LYS A 167 18.67 24.45 3.34
CA LYS A 167 19.96 24.61 2.64
C LYS A 167 19.96 23.83 1.33
#